data_cf6c6715fdc8c8b0ccfd5e2ecc4b7d53
#
_entry.id   cf6c6715fdc8c8b0ccfd5e2ecc4b7d53
#
_cell.length_a   1.000
_cell.length_b   1.000
_cell.length_c   1.000
_cell.angle_alpha   90.00
_cell.angle_beta   90.00
_cell.angle_gamma   90.00
#
_symmetry.space_group_name_H-M   'P 1'
#
loop_
_entity.id
_entity.type
_entity.pdbx_description
1 polymer ?
#
loop_
_entity_poly.entity_id
_entity_poly.type
_entity_poly.pdbx_seq_one_letter_code
_entity_poly.pdbx_strand_id
1 'polypeptide(L)'
;MTSYRKITSNIAGKLSLLETYLFYCLALCSDCYTMESYIKQDNLTNIYGIKKTDQIREWLHKFESLGLISIDKSDIYGQYGKFNRCSYQLDTEHYVLITNKLYDEPISKELKGFLILLKCKCLNGTNTTLYSQNRLAEELGLAKGLSLIHI
;
A
#
# COMPACT_ATOMS: atom_id res chain seq x y z
N MET A 1 -19.34 -7.11 1.55
CA MET A 1 -19.06 -6.72 2.94
C MET A 1 -17.93 -5.69 2.96
N THR A 2 -18.10 -4.62 3.71
CA THR A 2 -17.08 -3.60 3.86
C THR A 2 -16.06 -4.01 4.92
N SER A 3 -14.80 -3.97 4.58
CA SER A 3 -13.71 -4.18 5.52
C SER A 3 -12.68 -3.07 5.39
N TYR A 4 -11.87 -2.90 6.43
CA TYR A 4 -10.84 -1.87 6.47
C TYR A 4 -9.49 -2.51 6.71
N ARG A 5 -8.46 -1.90 6.15
CA ARG A 5 -7.07 -2.30 6.38
C ARG A 5 -6.29 -1.13 6.94
N LYS A 6 -5.34 -1.44 7.80
CA LYS A 6 -4.42 -0.46 8.36
C LYS A 6 -3.35 -0.13 7.33
N ILE A 7 -3.21 1.15 7.03
CA ILE A 7 -2.13 1.65 6.17
C ILE A 7 -1.32 2.63 7.00
N THR A 8 -0.04 2.35 7.17
CA THR A 8 0.83 3.27 7.92
C THR A 8 0.94 4.62 7.23
N SER A 9 0.80 5.69 7.97
CA SER A 9 0.99 7.05 7.41
C SER A 9 2.45 7.35 7.10
N ASN A 10 3.37 6.49 7.52
CA ASN A 10 4.79 6.61 7.20
C ASN A 10 5.10 6.49 5.71
N ILE A 11 4.12 6.04 4.89
CA ILE A 11 4.29 6.00 3.42
C ILE A 11 4.28 7.40 2.80
N ALA A 12 3.70 8.39 3.47
CA ALA A 12 3.57 9.74 2.91
C ALA A 12 4.95 10.37 2.71
N GLY A 13 5.19 10.90 1.52
CA GLY A 13 6.47 11.48 1.15
C GLY A 13 7.54 10.47 0.76
N LYS A 14 7.29 9.17 0.90
CA LYS A 14 8.26 8.11 0.61
C LYS A 14 7.88 7.26 -0.59
N LEU A 15 6.58 7.11 -0.86
CA LEU A 15 6.08 6.29 -1.95
C LEU A 15 5.42 7.18 -3.01
N SER A 16 5.60 6.80 -4.28
CA SER A 16 4.85 7.40 -5.39
C SER A 16 3.39 6.96 -5.33
N LEU A 17 2.57 7.55 -6.21
CA LEU A 17 1.14 7.20 -6.27
C LEU A 17 0.93 5.73 -6.61
N LEU A 18 1.66 5.21 -7.60
CA LEU A 18 1.55 3.81 -8.01
C LEU A 18 2.10 2.86 -6.95
N GLU A 19 3.20 3.23 -6.32
CA GLU A 19 3.77 2.44 -5.22
C GLU A 19 2.81 2.38 -4.04
N THR A 20 2.14 3.49 -3.72
CA THR A 20 1.13 3.55 -2.68
C THR A 20 -0.04 2.62 -2.99
N TYR A 21 -0.47 2.58 -4.25
CA TYR A 21 -1.53 1.66 -4.65
C TYR A 21 -1.11 0.20 -4.49
N LEU A 22 0.14 -0.14 -4.82
CA LEU A 22 0.65 -1.49 -4.59
C LEU A 22 0.66 -1.84 -3.09
N PHE A 23 1.09 -0.91 -2.25
CA PHE A 23 1.09 -1.11 -0.81
C PHE A 23 -0.33 -1.41 -0.30
N TYR A 24 -1.31 -0.68 -0.83
CA TYR A 24 -2.71 -0.92 -0.52
C TYR A 24 -3.16 -2.32 -0.98
N CYS A 25 -2.78 -2.75 -2.19
CA CYS A 25 -3.10 -4.09 -2.68
C CYS A 25 -2.52 -5.17 -1.77
N LEU A 26 -1.29 -4.98 -1.31
CA LEU A 26 -0.67 -5.90 -0.36
C LEU A 26 -1.44 -5.94 0.96
N ALA A 27 -1.88 -4.78 1.45
CA ALA A 27 -2.68 -4.70 2.66
C ALA A 27 -4.02 -5.43 2.52
N LEU A 28 -4.67 -5.35 1.35
CA LEU A 28 -5.90 -6.09 1.07
C LEU A 28 -5.70 -7.61 1.15
N CYS A 29 -4.50 -8.08 0.84
CA CYS A 29 -4.15 -9.49 0.89
C CYS A 29 -3.59 -9.92 2.24
N SER A 30 -3.59 -9.02 3.22
CA SER A 30 -3.09 -9.26 4.56
C SER A 30 -4.24 -9.59 5.51
N ASP A 31 -3.93 -10.31 6.57
CA ASP A 31 -4.88 -10.51 7.67
C ASP A 31 -5.21 -9.17 8.30
N CYS A 32 -6.50 -8.88 8.51
CA CYS A 32 -6.94 -7.57 8.98
C CYS A 32 -6.53 -7.26 10.43
N TYR A 33 -6.18 -8.27 11.20
CA TYR A 33 -5.74 -8.08 12.58
C TYR A 33 -4.21 -8.07 12.70
N THR A 34 -3.53 -9.03 12.07
CA THR A 34 -2.08 -9.15 12.17
C THR A 34 -1.33 -8.34 11.12
N MET A 35 -1.99 -7.98 10.02
CA MET A 35 -1.39 -7.33 8.84
C MET A 35 -0.25 -8.13 8.25
N GLU A 36 -0.33 -9.46 8.37
CA GLU A 36 0.63 -10.38 7.78
C GLU A 36 0.04 -11.00 6.52
N SER A 37 0.83 -11.10 5.46
CA SER A 37 0.41 -11.65 4.18
C SER A 37 1.32 -12.77 3.73
N TYR A 38 0.72 -13.82 3.18
CA TYR A 38 1.43 -14.94 2.56
C TYR A 38 1.21 -14.98 1.05
N ILE A 39 0.78 -13.90 0.46
CA ILE A 39 0.44 -13.87 -0.96
C ILE A 39 1.68 -14.12 -1.83
N LYS A 40 1.51 -14.89 -2.90
CA LYS A 40 2.55 -15.08 -3.90
C LYS A 40 2.68 -13.84 -4.76
N GLN A 41 3.90 -13.52 -5.21
CA GLN A 41 4.15 -12.35 -6.03
C GLN A 41 3.33 -12.35 -7.32
N ASP A 42 3.13 -13.52 -7.93
CA ASP A 42 2.30 -13.64 -9.14
C ASP A 42 0.85 -13.23 -8.87
N ASN A 43 0.30 -13.64 -7.74
CA ASN A 43 -1.07 -13.28 -7.37
C ASN A 43 -1.19 -11.79 -7.05
N LEU A 44 -0.20 -11.24 -6.37
CA LEU A 44 -0.16 -9.80 -6.09
C LEU A 44 -0.06 -8.99 -7.37
N THR A 45 0.74 -9.46 -8.32
CA THR A 45 0.88 -8.84 -9.64
C THR A 45 -0.47 -8.78 -10.36
N ASN A 46 -1.24 -9.87 -10.30
CA ASN A 46 -2.58 -9.91 -10.89
C ASN A 46 -3.55 -8.96 -10.20
N ILE A 47 -3.52 -8.87 -8.88
CA ILE A 47 -4.38 -7.98 -8.09
C ILE A 47 -4.03 -6.52 -8.41
N TYR A 48 -2.75 -6.20 -8.51
CA TYR A 48 -2.31 -4.86 -8.89
C TYR A 48 -2.71 -4.52 -10.34
N GLY A 49 -2.74 -5.52 -11.21
CA GLY A 49 -3.23 -5.35 -12.58
C GLY A 49 -2.15 -5.08 -13.62
N ILE A 50 -0.98 -5.68 -13.47
CA ILE A 50 0.08 -5.65 -14.50
C ILE A 50 0.48 -7.08 -14.85
N LYS A 51 1.25 -7.25 -15.93
CA LYS A 51 1.60 -8.57 -16.44
C LYS A 51 2.90 -9.13 -15.88
N LYS A 52 3.89 -8.27 -15.57
CA LYS A 52 5.23 -8.69 -15.17
C LYS A 52 5.44 -8.51 -13.67
N THR A 53 6.05 -9.50 -13.04
CA THR A 53 6.35 -9.49 -11.60
C THR A 53 7.57 -8.66 -11.23
N ASP A 54 8.43 -8.32 -12.20
CA ASP A 54 9.71 -7.65 -11.90
C ASP A 54 9.51 -6.32 -11.18
N GLN A 55 8.56 -5.51 -11.64
CA GLN A 55 8.26 -4.22 -11.02
C GLN A 55 7.71 -4.41 -9.60
N ILE A 56 6.86 -5.41 -9.41
CA ILE A 56 6.29 -5.71 -8.08
C ILE A 56 7.40 -6.12 -7.12
N ARG A 57 8.31 -6.98 -7.56
CA ARG A 57 9.44 -7.43 -6.74
C ARG A 57 10.33 -6.25 -6.33
N GLU A 58 10.64 -5.37 -7.27
CA GLU A 58 11.45 -4.19 -7.03
C GLU A 58 10.80 -3.27 -5.99
N TRP A 59 9.52 -3.02 -6.11
CA TRP A 59 8.78 -2.18 -5.17
C TRP A 59 8.65 -2.81 -3.79
N LEU A 60 8.48 -4.13 -3.71
CA LEU A 60 8.46 -4.83 -2.42
C LEU A 60 9.81 -4.70 -1.70
N HIS A 61 10.92 -4.80 -2.42
CA HIS A 61 12.25 -4.56 -1.85
C HIS A 61 12.43 -3.10 -1.40
N LYS A 62 11.88 -2.17 -2.14
CA LYS A 62 11.87 -0.76 -1.73
C LYS A 62 11.09 -0.58 -0.43
N PHE A 63 9.92 -1.20 -0.31
CA PHE A 63 9.12 -1.12 0.92
C PHE A 63 9.89 -1.68 2.11
N GLU A 64 10.59 -2.79 1.91
CA GLU A 64 11.42 -3.38 2.96
C GLU A 64 12.55 -2.46 3.37
N SER A 65 13.24 -1.87 2.40
CA SER A 65 14.36 -0.95 2.68
C SER A 65 13.92 0.31 3.40
N LEU A 66 12.68 0.74 3.22
CA LEU A 66 12.10 1.90 3.91
C LEU A 66 11.52 1.55 5.28
N GLY A 67 11.54 0.28 5.67
CA GLY A 67 10.98 -0.15 6.95
C GLY A 67 9.45 -0.26 6.96
N LEU A 68 8.81 -0.23 5.79
CA LEU A 68 7.35 -0.28 5.68
C LEU A 68 6.81 -1.70 5.75
N ILE A 69 7.61 -2.68 5.37
CA ILE A 69 7.30 -4.11 5.51
C ILE A 69 8.56 -4.84 5.96
N SER A 70 8.37 -6.03 6.54
CA SER A 70 9.44 -7.00 6.69
C SER A 70 9.09 -8.23 5.86
N ILE A 71 10.10 -8.81 5.24
CA ILE A 71 9.94 -9.99 4.38
C ILE A 71 10.63 -11.16 5.07
N ASP A 72 9.88 -12.22 5.32
CA ASP A 72 10.41 -13.45 5.89
C ASP A 72 10.30 -14.55 4.84
N LYS A 73 11.43 -15.21 4.56
CA LYS A 73 11.50 -16.35 3.65
C LYS A 73 11.82 -17.57 4.49
N SER A 74 10.85 -18.48 4.58
CA SER A 74 11.02 -19.71 5.32
C SER A 74 10.81 -20.93 4.41
N ASP A 75 11.46 -22.02 4.77
CA ASP A 75 11.28 -23.29 4.09
C ASP A 75 10.22 -24.10 4.83
N ILE A 76 9.25 -24.59 4.10
CA ILE A 76 8.21 -25.47 4.64
C ILE A 76 8.41 -26.87 4.04
N TYR A 77 8.47 -27.89 4.90
CA TYR A 77 8.58 -29.26 4.47
C TYR A 77 7.18 -29.87 4.42
N GLY A 78 6.76 -30.28 3.24
CA GLY A 78 5.47 -30.90 3.02
C GLY A 78 5.61 -32.32 2.47
N GLN A 79 4.47 -32.93 2.12
CA GLN A 79 4.39 -34.28 1.60
C GLN A 79 5.22 -34.49 0.33
N TYR A 80 5.34 -33.44 -0.50
CA TYR A 80 6.04 -33.52 -1.79
C TYR A 80 7.41 -32.82 -1.79
N GLY A 81 7.95 -32.50 -0.61
CA GLY A 81 9.26 -31.90 -0.47
C GLY A 81 9.27 -30.53 0.16
N LYS A 82 10.31 -29.77 -0.14
CA LYS A 82 10.57 -28.47 0.45
C LYS A 82 9.96 -27.37 -0.40
N PHE A 83 9.22 -26.45 0.24
CA PHE A 83 8.66 -25.26 -0.41
C PHE A 83 9.24 -24.00 0.23
N ASN A 84 9.55 -23.01 -0.59
CA ASN A 84 9.89 -21.68 -0.10
C ASN A 84 8.59 -20.92 0.18
N ARG A 85 8.44 -20.46 1.41
CA ARG A 85 7.31 -19.62 1.80
C ARG A 85 7.81 -18.22 2.08
N CYS A 86 7.17 -17.25 1.45
CA CYS A 86 7.45 -15.84 1.68
C CYS A 86 6.29 -15.21 2.42
N SER A 87 6.58 -14.51 3.49
CA SER A 87 5.55 -13.75 4.21
C SER A 87 5.97 -12.29 4.32
N TYR A 88 4.98 -11.41 4.37
CA TYR A 88 5.16 -9.97 4.46
C TYR A 88 4.43 -9.49 5.70
N GLN A 89 5.15 -8.81 6.59
CA GLN A 89 4.55 -8.15 7.75
C GLN A 89 4.55 -6.65 7.48
N LEU A 90 3.36 -6.06 7.40
CA LEU A 90 3.22 -4.64 7.16
C LEU A 90 3.39 -3.84 8.46
N ASP A 91 4.08 -2.70 8.35
CA ASP A 91 4.17 -1.74 9.44
C ASP A 91 2.79 -1.13 9.70
N THR A 92 2.43 -1.00 10.97
CA THR A 92 1.13 -0.44 11.38
C THR A 92 1.29 0.77 12.31
N GLU A 93 2.48 1.34 12.37
CA GLU A 93 2.73 2.54 13.17
C GLU A 93 2.02 3.74 12.55
N HIS A 94 1.31 4.52 13.36
CA HIS A 94 0.58 5.71 12.91
C HIS A 94 -0.35 5.43 11.73
N TYR A 95 -1.12 4.36 11.82
CA TYR A 95 -1.95 3.90 10.71
C TYR A 95 -3.22 4.74 10.52
N VAL A 96 -3.71 4.73 9.29
CA VAL A 96 -5.07 5.15 8.93
C VAL A 96 -5.83 3.92 8.42
N LEU A 97 -7.16 3.97 8.46
CA LEU A 97 -8.01 2.88 7.98
C LEU A 97 -8.50 3.20 6.57
N ILE A 98 -8.22 2.31 5.65
CA ILE A 98 -8.64 2.42 4.25
C ILE A 98 -9.60 1.29 3.93
N THR A 99 -10.73 1.61 3.31
CA THR A 99 -11.75 0.63 2.96
C THR A 99 -11.32 -0.25 1.79
N ASN A 100 -11.75 -1.51 1.80
CA ASN A 100 -11.54 -2.43 0.67
C ASN A 100 -12.32 -2.01 -0.58
N LYS A 101 -13.35 -1.18 -0.43
CA LYS A 101 -14.18 -0.72 -1.55
C LYS A 101 -13.43 0.20 -2.51
N LEU A 102 -12.35 0.84 -2.06
CA LEU A 102 -11.54 1.68 -2.93
C LEU A 102 -10.97 0.88 -4.11
N TYR A 103 -10.69 -0.40 -3.92
CA TYR A 103 -10.16 -1.27 -4.96
C TYR A 103 -11.09 -1.34 -6.18
N ASP A 104 -12.40 -1.38 -5.96
CA ASP A 104 -13.40 -1.53 -7.01
C ASP A 104 -13.89 -0.20 -7.59
N GLU A 105 -13.42 0.94 -7.08
CA GLU A 105 -13.82 2.24 -7.59
C GLU A 105 -13.33 2.44 -9.02
N PRO A 106 -14.17 2.98 -9.94
CA PRO A 106 -13.81 3.15 -11.35
C PRO A 106 -12.93 4.38 -11.58
N ILE A 107 -11.80 4.45 -10.90
CA ILE A 107 -10.81 5.52 -11.00
C ILE A 107 -9.44 4.92 -11.23
N SER A 108 -8.48 5.74 -11.66
CA SER A 108 -7.13 5.27 -11.97
C SER A 108 -6.39 4.81 -10.72
N LYS A 109 -5.35 4.00 -10.91
CA LYS A 109 -4.46 3.55 -9.83
C LYS A 109 -3.78 4.74 -9.17
N GLU A 110 -3.34 5.71 -9.97
CA GLU A 110 -2.72 6.93 -9.48
C GLU A 110 -3.65 7.70 -8.56
N LEU A 111 -4.91 7.84 -8.94
CA LEU A 111 -5.90 8.54 -8.12
C LEU A 111 -6.20 7.79 -6.83
N LYS A 112 -6.28 6.47 -6.89
CA LYS A 112 -6.44 5.64 -5.68
C LYS A 112 -5.26 5.84 -4.72
N GLY A 113 -4.05 5.83 -5.26
CA GLY A 113 -2.84 6.09 -4.47
C GLY A 113 -2.86 7.49 -3.85
N PHE A 114 -3.27 8.47 -4.63
CA PHE A 114 -3.39 9.85 -4.14
C PHE A 114 -4.39 9.96 -2.98
N LEU A 115 -5.56 9.33 -3.10
CA LEU A 115 -6.57 9.36 -2.04
C LEU A 115 -6.06 8.72 -0.75
N ILE A 116 -5.28 7.65 -0.86
CA ILE A 116 -4.67 7.00 0.31
C ILE A 116 -3.67 7.95 0.98
N LEU A 117 -2.79 8.58 0.19
CA LEU A 117 -1.82 9.53 0.74
C LEU A 117 -2.51 10.74 1.38
N LEU A 118 -3.57 11.22 0.74
CA LEU A 118 -4.36 12.32 1.28
C LEU A 118 -4.97 11.95 2.64
N LYS A 119 -5.50 10.74 2.77
CA LYS A 119 -6.05 10.26 4.04
C LYS A 119 -5.00 10.24 5.14
N CYS A 120 -3.76 9.95 4.81
CA CYS A 120 -2.66 9.98 5.78
C CYS A 120 -2.42 11.37 6.38
N LYS A 121 -2.87 12.42 5.70
CA LYS A 121 -2.72 13.81 6.15
C LYS A 121 -4.02 14.40 6.71
N CYS A 122 -5.05 13.60 6.87
CA CYS A 122 -6.28 14.02 7.51
C CYS A 122 -6.15 13.98 9.03
N LEU A 123 -6.96 14.78 9.71
CA LEU A 123 -7.08 14.72 11.16
C LEU A 123 -7.55 13.31 11.55
N ASN A 124 -7.06 12.83 12.68
CA ASN A 124 -7.31 11.47 13.13
C ASN A 124 -8.82 11.16 13.19
N GLY A 125 -9.20 10.07 12.53
CA GLY A 125 -10.59 9.63 12.48
C GLY A 125 -11.53 10.45 11.61
N THR A 126 -10.98 11.37 10.79
CA THR A 126 -11.77 12.24 9.91
C THR A 126 -11.31 12.15 8.46
N ASN A 127 -12.07 12.78 7.57
CA ASN A 127 -11.67 12.99 6.18
C ASN A 127 -11.34 14.46 5.93
N THR A 128 -10.89 15.17 6.95
CA THR A 128 -10.59 16.61 6.90
C THR A 128 -9.12 16.85 7.17
N THR A 129 -8.46 17.66 6.34
CA THR A 129 -7.09 18.07 6.56
C THR A 129 -7.02 19.60 6.74
N LEU A 130 -6.07 20.03 7.58
CA LEU A 130 -5.80 21.46 7.77
C LEU A 130 -4.65 21.95 6.88
N TYR A 131 -4.01 21.05 6.15
CA TYR A 131 -2.92 21.41 5.24
C TYR A 131 -3.45 22.17 4.03
N SER A 132 -2.73 23.19 3.59
CA SER A 132 -3.00 23.84 2.30
C SER A 132 -2.63 22.91 1.15
N GLN A 133 -3.15 23.19 -0.05
CA GLN A 133 -2.84 22.37 -1.22
C GLN A 133 -1.33 22.35 -1.52
N ASN A 134 -0.65 23.48 -1.40
CA ASN A 134 0.79 23.56 -1.63
C ASN A 134 1.55 22.71 -0.60
N ARG A 135 1.15 22.79 0.66
CA ARG A 135 1.79 22.01 1.72
C ARG A 135 1.52 20.51 1.56
N LEU A 136 0.31 20.14 1.13
CA LEU A 136 0.01 18.73 0.84
C LEU A 136 0.90 18.20 -0.28
N ALA A 137 1.08 18.96 -1.36
CA ALA A 137 1.96 18.55 -2.45
C ALA A 137 3.40 18.34 -1.95
N GLU A 138 3.90 19.24 -1.11
CA GLU A 138 5.22 19.13 -0.49
C GLU A 138 5.35 17.90 0.40
N GLU A 139 4.42 17.73 1.34
CA GLU A 139 4.43 16.64 2.31
C GLU A 139 4.26 15.25 1.65
N LEU A 140 3.52 15.19 0.55
CA LEU A 140 3.29 13.95 -0.18
C LEU A 140 4.32 13.71 -1.29
N GLY A 141 5.26 14.64 -1.49
CA GLY A 141 6.29 14.50 -2.52
C GLY A 141 5.75 14.65 -3.93
N LEU A 142 4.65 15.38 -4.12
CA LEU A 142 4.02 15.57 -5.43
C LEU A 142 4.43 16.90 -6.05
N ALA A 143 4.41 16.95 -7.38
CA ALA A 143 4.63 18.23 -8.09
C ALA A 143 3.46 19.18 -7.80
N LYS A 144 3.80 20.48 -7.61
CA LYS A 144 2.78 21.53 -7.44
C LYS A 144 1.86 21.53 -8.66
N GLY A 145 0.57 21.60 -8.44
CA GLY A 145 -0.42 21.59 -9.50
C GLY A 145 -0.99 20.21 -9.82
N LEU A 146 -0.27 19.12 -9.54
CA LEU A 146 -0.78 17.78 -9.76
C LEU A 146 -1.99 17.51 -8.87
N SER A 147 -1.92 17.93 -7.61
CA SER A 147 -3.02 17.77 -6.65
C SER A 147 -4.23 18.65 -7.01
N LEU A 148 -4.04 19.73 -7.75
CA LEU A 148 -5.10 20.63 -8.18
C LEU A 148 -5.83 20.15 -9.42
N ILE A 149 -5.14 19.47 -10.32
CA ILE A 149 -5.65 19.09 -11.62
C ILE A 149 -6.34 17.75 -11.61
N HIS A 150 -5.96 16.84 -10.71
CA HIS A 150 -6.38 15.44 -10.74
C HIS A 150 -7.29 15.03 -9.58
N ILE A 151 -7.77 15.97 -8.80
CA ILE A 151 -8.74 15.68 -7.73
C ILE A 151 -10.15 15.77 -8.27
#